data_d50079e8807350636dc12c7657d9b203
#
_entry.id   d50079e8807350636dc12c7657d9b203
#
_cell.length_a   1.000
_cell.length_b   1.000
_cell.length_c   1.000
_cell.angle_alpha   90.00
_cell.angle_beta   90.00
_cell.angle_gamma   90.00
#
_symmetry.space_group_name_H-M   'P 1'
#
loop_
_entity.id
_entity.type
_entity.pdbx_description
1 polymer ?
#
loop_
_entity_poly.entity_id
_entity_poly.type
_entity_poly.pdbx_seq_one_letter_code
_entity_poly.pdbx_strand_id
1 'polypeptide(L)'
;MAGACSGLDARTPALSLKLVNAHSPIIIPPIHFPSHFQVPPHCIPVHANVTTYDWSRLAAATPGGFDVIMMDPPWQLATANPTRGVALGYSQLTDADITALPIPALQANGFLFIWVINAKYKFALDLFASWGYE
;
A
#
# COMPACT_ATOMS: atom_id res chain seq x y z
N MET A 1 2.49 21.42 33.92
CA MET A 1 1.45 21.49 32.86
C MET A 1 1.78 20.45 31.81
N ALA A 2 1.04 19.35 31.83
CA ALA A 2 1.26 18.21 30.94
C ALA A 2 0.53 18.46 29.62
N GLY A 3 1.30 18.57 28.53
CA GLY A 3 0.76 18.62 27.17
C GLY A 3 0.46 17.21 26.68
N ALA A 4 -0.81 16.94 26.41
CA ALA A 4 -1.28 15.68 25.89
C ALA A 4 -0.74 15.44 24.48
N CYS A 5 0.02 14.35 24.27
CA CYS A 5 0.25 13.74 22.99
C CYS A 5 -1.09 13.11 22.54
N SER A 6 -1.75 13.74 21.58
CA SER A 6 -2.93 13.18 20.90
C SER A 6 -2.51 11.92 20.14
N GLY A 7 -3.17 10.80 20.45
CA GLY A 7 -2.90 9.49 19.91
C GLY A 7 -3.02 9.43 18.39
N LEU A 8 -2.02 8.83 17.78
CA LEU A 8 -2.08 8.32 16.43
C LEU A 8 -3.14 7.21 16.41
N ASP A 9 -4.18 7.43 15.63
CA ASP A 9 -5.30 6.50 15.49
C ASP A 9 -4.79 5.18 14.88
N ALA A 10 -4.81 4.11 15.66
CA ALA A 10 -4.30 2.77 15.29
C ALA A 10 -5.13 2.08 14.19
N ARG A 11 -6.01 2.80 13.50
CA ARG A 11 -6.97 2.26 12.52
C ARG A 11 -6.62 2.57 11.06
N THR A 12 -5.43 3.06 10.77
CA THR A 12 -5.03 3.34 9.38
C THR A 12 -4.59 2.05 8.70
N PRO A 13 -5.22 1.63 7.60
CA PRO A 13 -4.76 0.46 6.85
C PRO A 13 -3.38 0.78 6.24
N ALA A 14 -2.36 0.09 6.71
CA ALA A 14 -1.00 0.27 6.23
C ALA A 14 -0.73 -0.68 5.06
N LEU A 15 -0.75 -0.18 3.85
CA LEU A 15 -0.14 -0.84 2.70
C LEU A 15 1.33 -0.39 2.64
N SER A 16 2.27 -1.32 2.77
CA SER A 16 3.68 -1.00 2.59
C SER A 16 4.02 -1.10 1.10
N LEU A 17 3.97 0.02 0.40
CA LEU A 17 4.53 0.13 -0.95
C LEU A 17 6.04 0.38 -0.82
N LYS A 18 6.87 -0.57 -1.23
CA LYS A 18 8.31 -0.36 -1.40
C LYS A 18 8.57 0.12 -2.81
N LEU A 19 8.94 1.38 -2.94
CA LEU A 19 9.28 2.02 -4.20
C LEU A 19 10.80 2.06 -4.35
N VAL A 20 11.30 1.54 -5.46
CA VAL A 20 12.71 1.68 -5.83
C VAL A 20 12.77 2.47 -7.13
N ASN A 21 13.25 3.71 -7.08
CA ASN A 21 13.52 4.50 -8.26
C ASN A 21 14.86 5.24 -8.11
N ALA A 22 15.72 5.15 -9.16
CA ALA A 22 17.10 5.59 -9.10
C ALA A 22 17.34 7.06 -9.51
N HIS A 23 16.34 7.84 -9.99
CA HIS A 23 16.67 9.03 -10.78
C HIS A 23 15.89 10.34 -10.49
N SER A 24 15.14 10.49 -9.40
CA SER A 24 14.51 11.79 -9.11
C SER A 24 14.40 12.10 -7.63
N PRO A 25 14.76 13.31 -7.19
CA PRO A 25 14.54 13.73 -5.81
C PRO A 25 13.04 14.00 -5.60
N ILE A 26 12.31 13.02 -5.11
CA ILE A 26 10.93 13.22 -4.66
C ILE A 26 11.00 13.91 -3.30
N ILE A 27 10.59 15.17 -3.24
CA ILE A 27 10.43 15.87 -1.97
C ILE A 27 9.15 15.38 -1.30
N ILE A 28 9.30 14.33 -0.50
CA ILE A 28 8.27 13.90 0.44
C ILE A 28 8.55 14.57 1.77
N PRO A 29 7.55 15.14 2.47
CA PRO A 29 7.78 15.72 3.78
C PRO A 29 8.41 14.69 4.72
N PRO A 30 9.33 15.09 5.63
CA PRO A 30 10.03 14.16 6.48
C PRO A 30 9.03 13.37 7.35
N ILE A 31 8.95 12.08 7.09
CA ILE A 31 8.20 11.16 7.93
C ILE A 31 9.10 10.83 9.12
N HIS A 32 8.62 11.15 10.32
CA HIS A 32 9.36 10.82 11.54
C HIS A 32 9.20 9.33 11.83
N PHE A 33 10.18 8.54 11.42
CA PHE A 33 10.24 7.13 11.80
C PHE A 33 10.83 6.97 13.21
N PRO A 34 10.41 5.96 13.96
CA PRO A 34 11.10 5.59 15.20
C PRO A 34 12.59 5.37 14.94
N SER A 35 13.45 5.75 15.89
CA SER A 35 14.92 5.74 15.76
C SER A 35 15.54 4.37 15.42
N HIS A 36 14.78 3.29 15.60
CA HIS A 36 15.18 1.91 15.25
C HIS A 36 14.81 1.50 13.82
N PHE A 37 14.08 2.35 13.09
CA PHE A 37 13.68 2.04 11.71
C PHE A 37 14.76 2.51 10.72
N GLN A 38 15.52 1.58 10.19
CA GLN A 38 16.51 1.85 9.15
C GLN A 38 15.88 1.72 7.78
N VAL A 39 15.85 2.83 7.04
CA VAL A 39 15.42 2.83 5.65
C VAL A 39 16.56 2.31 4.78
N PRO A 40 16.34 1.29 3.93
CA PRO A 40 17.37 0.82 3.01
C PRO A 40 17.88 1.93 2.08
N PRO A 41 19.14 1.88 1.64
CA PRO A 41 19.65 2.81 0.63
C PRO A 41 18.74 2.86 -0.61
N HIS A 42 18.57 4.04 -1.19
CA HIS A 42 17.73 4.28 -2.38
C HIS A 42 16.23 3.92 -2.19
N CYS A 43 15.75 3.90 -0.95
CA CYS A 43 14.37 3.64 -0.63
C CYS A 43 13.71 4.89 -0.07
N ILE A 44 12.51 5.23 -0.57
CA ILE A 44 11.70 6.34 -0.07
C ILE A 44 10.46 5.73 0.58
N PRO A 45 10.38 5.72 1.93
CA PRO A 45 9.22 5.20 2.61
C PRO A 45 8.08 6.23 2.55
N VAL A 46 6.87 5.74 2.23
CA VAL A 46 5.64 6.53 2.29
C VAL A 46 4.70 5.86 3.28
N HIS A 47 4.36 6.57 4.35
CA HIS A 47 3.37 6.12 5.33
C HIS A 47 2.07 6.89 5.14
N ALA A 48 1.07 6.27 4.51
CA ALA A 48 -0.19 6.91 4.18
C ALA A 48 -1.34 5.90 4.16
N ASN A 49 -2.56 6.41 4.32
CA ASN A 49 -3.75 5.62 4.05
C ASN A 49 -3.96 5.56 2.53
N VAL A 50 -3.89 4.35 1.97
CA VAL A 50 -3.96 4.13 0.51
C VAL A 50 -5.31 4.53 -0.10
N THR A 51 -6.39 4.54 0.69
CA THR A 51 -7.74 4.91 0.20
C THR A 51 -7.93 6.42 0.07
N THR A 52 -7.07 7.21 0.71
CA THR A 52 -7.16 8.69 0.70
C THR A 52 -5.87 9.35 0.21
N TYR A 53 -4.86 8.55 -0.15
CA TYR A 53 -3.59 9.06 -0.64
C TYR A 53 -3.76 9.70 -2.03
N ASP A 54 -3.09 10.85 -2.22
CA ASP A 54 -3.05 11.49 -3.53
C ASP A 54 -2.04 10.80 -4.46
N TRP A 55 -2.52 9.79 -5.14
CA TRP A 55 -1.72 8.97 -6.07
C TRP A 55 -1.20 9.76 -7.27
N SER A 56 -1.87 10.87 -7.63
CA SER A 56 -1.43 11.73 -8.74
C SER A 56 -0.06 12.34 -8.49
N ARG A 57 0.25 12.64 -7.22
CA ARG A 57 1.57 13.14 -6.81
C ARG A 57 2.66 12.09 -7.01
N LEU A 58 2.33 10.83 -6.71
CA LEU A 58 3.28 9.73 -6.92
C LEU A 58 3.51 9.49 -8.41
N ALA A 59 2.45 9.46 -9.21
CA ALA A 59 2.55 9.31 -10.66
C ALA A 59 3.37 10.45 -11.28
N ALA A 60 3.16 11.70 -10.85
CA ALA A 60 3.93 12.84 -11.31
C ALA A 60 5.42 12.79 -10.91
N ALA A 61 5.72 12.18 -9.75
CA ALA A 61 7.07 12.04 -9.24
C ALA A 61 7.85 10.86 -9.88
N THR A 62 7.16 9.99 -10.61
CA THR A 62 7.74 8.81 -11.29
C THR A 62 7.41 8.84 -12.79
N PRO A 63 8.02 9.75 -13.57
CA PRO A 63 7.81 9.80 -15.01
C PRO A 63 8.20 8.46 -15.65
N GLY A 64 7.28 7.86 -16.43
CA GLY A 64 7.45 6.52 -16.99
C GLY A 64 6.88 5.38 -16.13
N GLY A 65 6.49 5.67 -14.90
CA GLY A 65 5.90 4.70 -13.97
C GLY A 65 6.95 3.78 -13.32
N PHE A 66 6.47 2.71 -12.71
CA PHE A 66 7.29 1.71 -12.01
C PHE A 66 7.49 0.47 -12.88
N ASP A 67 8.70 -0.06 -12.94
CA ASP A 67 8.99 -1.33 -13.62
C ASP A 67 8.43 -2.53 -12.85
N VAL A 68 8.37 -2.41 -11.52
CA VAL A 68 7.86 -3.47 -10.64
C VAL A 68 6.98 -2.88 -9.56
N ILE A 69 5.78 -3.41 -9.42
CA ILE A 69 4.90 -3.16 -8.28
C ILE A 69 4.71 -4.47 -7.50
N MET A 70 4.90 -4.42 -6.19
CA MET A 70 4.60 -5.55 -5.30
C MET A 70 3.58 -5.11 -4.26
N MET A 71 2.51 -5.87 -4.12
CA MET A 71 1.40 -5.59 -3.21
C MET A 71 1.21 -6.74 -2.21
N ASP A 72 0.96 -6.36 -0.96
CA ASP A 72 0.49 -7.27 0.09
C ASP A 72 -0.73 -6.64 0.77
N PRO A 73 -1.90 -6.71 0.14
CA PRO A 73 -3.10 -6.08 0.66
C PRO A 73 -3.59 -6.74 1.96
N PRO A 74 -4.07 -5.97 2.95
CA PRO A 74 -4.72 -6.50 4.14
C PRO A 74 -6.13 -6.98 3.78
N TRP A 75 -6.22 -8.15 3.16
CA TRP A 75 -7.45 -8.73 2.64
C TRP A 75 -8.56 -8.81 3.68
N GLN A 76 -9.77 -8.43 3.30
CA GLN A 76 -10.94 -8.69 4.11
C GLN A 76 -11.22 -10.20 4.14
N LEU A 77 -11.19 -10.77 5.34
CA LEU A 77 -11.51 -12.17 5.54
C LEU A 77 -13.03 -12.35 5.60
N ALA A 78 -13.53 -13.45 5.05
CA ALA A 78 -14.97 -13.74 4.95
C ALA A 78 -15.68 -13.90 6.31
N THR A 79 -14.94 -14.10 7.39
CA THR A 79 -15.49 -14.25 8.74
C THR A 79 -15.15 -13.03 9.60
N ALA A 80 -16.17 -12.25 9.91
CA ALA A 80 -16.10 -11.16 10.89
C ALA A 80 -15.77 -11.66 12.33
N ASN A 81 -15.89 -12.97 12.58
CA ASN A 81 -15.51 -13.62 13.83
C ASN A 81 -14.31 -14.54 13.57
N PRO A 82 -13.12 -14.20 14.03
CA PRO A 82 -12.02 -15.12 14.04
C PRO A 82 -12.36 -16.26 14.98
N THR A 83 -12.66 -17.43 14.43
CA THR A 83 -12.96 -18.65 15.19
C THR A 83 -11.79 -19.12 16.07
N ARG A 84 -10.66 -18.40 16.06
CA ARG A 84 -9.45 -18.65 16.84
C ARG A 84 -8.89 -17.43 17.58
N GLY A 85 -9.73 -16.42 17.90
CA GLY A 85 -9.40 -15.42 18.93
C GLY A 85 -8.24 -14.46 18.64
N VAL A 86 -7.70 -14.40 17.43
CA VAL A 86 -6.66 -13.44 17.08
C VAL A 86 -7.34 -12.21 16.45
N ALA A 87 -7.50 -11.16 17.24
CA ALA A 87 -7.88 -9.85 16.69
C ALA A 87 -6.71 -9.35 15.83
N LEU A 88 -6.98 -9.08 14.55
CA LEU A 88 -6.00 -8.44 13.69
C LEU A 88 -5.77 -7.01 14.18
N GLY A 89 -4.51 -6.65 14.47
CA GLY A 89 -4.15 -5.33 14.95
C GLY A 89 -4.17 -4.23 13.87
N TYR A 90 -4.73 -4.52 12.68
CA TYR A 90 -4.80 -3.59 11.55
C TYR A 90 -6.15 -3.63 10.85
N SER A 91 -6.52 -2.53 10.21
CA SER A 91 -7.74 -2.44 9.41
C SER A 91 -7.59 -3.17 8.09
N GLN A 92 -8.60 -3.95 7.73
CA GLN A 92 -8.67 -4.64 6.44
C GLN A 92 -9.20 -3.68 5.37
N LEU A 93 -8.77 -3.90 4.12
CA LEU A 93 -9.32 -3.22 2.95
C LEU A 93 -10.44 -4.07 2.35
N THR A 94 -11.50 -3.40 1.89
CA THR A 94 -12.54 -4.08 1.11
C THR A 94 -12.05 -4.39 -0.30
N ASP A 95 -12.70 -5.32 -0.98
CA ASP A 95 -12.41 -5.64 -2.38
C ASP A 95 -12.58 -4.40 -3.28
N ALA A 96 -13.56 -3.55 -2.97
CA ALA A 96 -13.79 -2.29 -3.66
C ALA A 96 -12.64 -1.30 -3.48
N ASP A 97 -12.10 -1.16 -2.25
CA ASP A 97 -10.96 -0.29 -1.98
C ASP A 97 -9.71 -0.74 -2.76
N ILE A 98 -9.47 -2.05 -2.84
CA ILE A 98 -8.33 -2.60 -3.58
C ILE A 98 -8.52 -2.39 -5.09
N THR A 99 -9.73 -2.64 -5.62
CA THR A 99 -10.03 -2.42 -7.04
C THR A 99 -9.87 -0.95 -7.44
N ALA A 100 -10.17 -0.02 -6.53
CA ALA A 100 -10.08 1.41 -6.78
C ALA A 100 -8.63 1.96 -6.78
N LEU A 101 -7.62 1.14 -6.46
CA LEU A 101 -6.23 1.57 -6.51
C LEU A 101 -5.83 1.87 -7.97
N PRO A 102 -5.20 3.01 -8.25
CA PRO A 102 -4.90 3.45 -9.62
C PRO A 102 -3.61 2.81 -10.15
N ILE A 103 -3.51 1.49 -10.08
CA ILE A 103 -2.32 0.74 -10.52
C ILE A 103 -1.94 1.06 -11.97
N PRO A 104 -2.89 1.13 -12.95
CA PRO A 104 -2.55 1.47 -14.32
C PRO A 104 -1.97 2.89 -14.51
N ALA A 105 -2.27 3.81 -13.61
CA ALA A 105 -1.68 5.15 -13.63
C ALA A 105 -0.25 5.19 -13.11
N LEU A 106 0.17 4.16 -12.39
CA LEU A 106 1.51 4.05 -11.78
C LEU A 106 2.45 3.17 -12.59
N GLN A 107 1.95 2.34 -13.49
CA GLN A 107 2.74 1.40 -14.28
C GLN A 107 2.18 1.26 -15.69
N ALA A 108 2.92 1.76 -16.68
CA ALA A 108 2.54 1.62 -18.08
C ALA A 108 2.97 0.25 -18.65
N ASN A 109 4.14 -0.24 -18.23
CA ASN A 109 4.71 -1.54 -18.59
C ASN A 109 5.52 -2.05 -17.41
N GLY A 110 5.45 -3.34 -17.10
CA GLY A 110 6.24 -3.91 -16.02
C GLY A 110 5.59 -5.12 -15.38
N PHE A 111 6.08 -5.49 -14.20
CA PHE A 111 5.60 -6.65 -13.47
C PHE A 111 4.81 -6.23 -12.23
N LEU A 112 3.64 -6.82 -12.06
CA LEU A 112 2.82 -6.68 -10.85
C LEU A 112 2.81 -8.00 -10.09
N PHE A 113 3.17 -7.94 -8.81
CA PHE A 113 3.12 -9.07 -7.89
C PHE A 113 2.14 -8.76 -6.78
N ILE A 114 1.22 -9.70 -6.50
CA ILE A 114 0.25 -9.58 -5.42
C ILE A 114 0.35 -10.82 -4.51
N TRP A 115 0.65 -10.58 -3.23
CA TRP A 115 0.50 -11.62 -2.22
C TRP A 115 -0.98 -11.88 -1.97
N VAL A 116 -1.41 -13.13 -2.13
CA VAL A 116 -2.83 -13.47 -2.10
C VAL A 116 -3.08 -14.69 -1.21
N ILE A 117 -4.18 -14.64 -0.46
CA ILE A 117 -4.71 -15.81 0.25
C ILE A 117 -5.62 -16.63 -0.68
N ASN A 118 -5.75 -17.94 -0.44
CA ASN A 118 -6.52 -18.83 -1.30
C ASN A 118 -7.96 -18.34 -1.58
N ALA A 119 -8.62 -17.78 -0.56
CA ALA A 119 -9.97 -17.26 -0.68
C ALA A 119 -10.11 -16.06 -1.65
N LYS A 120 -9.00 -15.36 -1.95
CA LYS A 120 -8.95 -14.18 -2.82
C LYS A 120 -8.27 -14.43 -4.15
N TYR A 121 -7.84 -15.66 -4.42
CA TYR A 121 -7.08 -16.00 -5.63
C TYR A 121 -7.84 -15.62 -6.92
N LYS A 122 -9.12 -16.02 -7.03
CA LYS A 122 -9.93 -15.65 -8.19
C LYS A 122 -10.07 -14.14 -8.34
N PHE A 123 -10.33 -13.44 -7.23
CA PHE A 123 -10.45 -11.98 -7.23
C PHE A 123 -9.14 -11.30 -7.67
N ALA A 124 -7.98 -11.83 -7.26
CA ALA A 124 -6.69 -11.30 -7.72
C ALA A 124 -6.50 -11.47 -9.23
N LEU A 125 -6.94 -12.58 -9.82
CA LEU A 125 -6.92 -12.75 -11.28
C LEU A 125 -7.84 -11.74 -11.98
N ASP A 126 -9.04 -11.51 -11.43
CA ASP A 126 -9.98 -10.51 -11.96
C ASP A 126 -9.37 -9.08 -11.86
N LEU A 127 -8.59 -8.78 -10.81
CA LEU A 127 -7.86 -7.52 -10.69
C LEU A 127 -6.80 -7.36 -11.78
N PHE A 128 -5.98 -8.36 -12.04
CA PHE A 128 -4.99 -8.32 -13.13
C PHE A 128 -5.67 -7.98 -14.46
N ALA A 129 -6.75 -8.69 -14.80
CA ALA A 129 -7.51 -8.43 -16.02
C ALA A 129 -8.09 -7.00 -16.05
N SER A 130 -8.66 -6.52 -14.93
CA SER A 130 -9.25 -5.18 -14.84
C SER A 130 -8.22 -4.05 -14.96
N TRP A 131 -7.00 -4.28 -14.55
CA TRP A 131 -5.89 -3.34 -14.65
C TRP A 131 -5.08 -3.49 -15.95
N GLY A 132 -5.47 -4.41 -16.85
CA GLY A 132 -4.89 -4.59 -18.19
C GLY A 132 -3.61 -5.42 -18.21
N TYR A 133 -3.39 -6.28 -17.22
CA TYR A 133 -2.29 -7.25 -17.22
C TYR A 133 -2.71 -8.54 -17.93
N GLU A 134 -1.76 -9.12 -18.68
CA GLU A 134 -1.89 -10.38 -19.42
C GLU A 134 -1.06 -11.51 -18.78
#